data_ea18ce13418506e9e4c2d22f3aa2df97
#
_entry.id   ea18ce13418506e9e4c2d22f3aa2df97
#
_cell.length_a   1.000
_cell.length_b   1.000
_cell.length_c   1.000
_cell.angle_alpha   90.00
_cell.angle_beta   90.00
_cell.angle_gamma   90.00
#
_symmetry.space_group_name_H-M   'P 1'
#
loop_
_entity.id
_entity.type
_entity.pdbx_description
1 polymer ?
#
loop_
_entity_poly.entity_id
_entity_poly.type
_entity_poly.pdbx_seq_one_letter_code
_entity_poly.pdbx_strand_id
1 'polypeptide(L)' 'MTFTPAMTAMPLHSDHHVRLGLEAQLRQCWAMYSSLPTEANRYQVVRLERLLLSL' A
#
# COMPACT_ATOMS: atom_id res chain seq x y z
N MET A 1 22.15 24.64 -3.78
CA MET A 1 21.08 24.96 -3.13
C MET A 1 19.87 24.83 -3.90
N THR A 2 19.94 24.86 -5.06
CA THR A 2 18.76 24.82 -5.82
C THR A 2 18.21 23.45 -6.04
N PHE A 3 18.89 22.43 -5.58
CA PHE A 3 18.37 21.16 -5.84
C PHE A 3 17.24 20.79 -4.99
N THR A 4 16.81 21.61 -4.20
CA THR A 4 15.65 21.38 -3.41
C THR A 4 14.44 20.90 -4.19
N PRO A 5 14.12 21.47 -5.34
CA PRO A 5 12.97 20.98 -6.11
C PRO A 5 13.11 19.53 -6.50
N ALA A 6 14.29 19.12 -6.83
CA ALA A 6 14.49 17.75 -7.21
C ALA A 6 14.20 16.83 -6.04
N MET A 7 14.59 17.24 -4.86
CA MET A 7 14.31 16.44 -3.70
C MET A 7 12.82 16.33 -3.44
N THR A 8 12.11 17.39 -3.72
CA THR A 8 10.68 17.38 -3.52
C THR A 8 10.01 16.36 -4.43
N ALA A 9 10.52 16.20 -5.63
CA ALA A 9 9.91 15.26 -6.56
C ALA A 9 10.12 13.82 -6.14
N MET A 10 11.22 13.53 -5.47
CA MET A 10 11.51 12.17 -5.09
C MET A 10 10.46 11.55 -4.17
N PRO A 11 9.98 12.25 -3.15
CA PRO A 11 8.95 11.68 -2.30
C PRO A 11 7.70 11.27 -3.05
N LEU A 12 7.30 12.03 -4.04
CA LEU A 12 6.14 11.67 -4.83
C LEU A 12 6.36 10.38 -5.58
N HIS A 13 7.55 10.20 -6.13
CA HIS A 13 7.89 8.96 -6.80
C HIS A 13 7.83 7.79 -5.83
N SER A 14 8.37 7.97 -4.64
CA SER A 14 8.36 6.94 -3.62
C SER A 14 6.96 6.58 -3.21
N ASP A 15 6.11 7.57 -3.05
CA ASP A 15 4.72 7.33 -2.69
C ASP A 15 3.99 6.52 -3.73
N HIS A 16 4.26 6.79 -5.01
CA HIS A 16 3.65 6.04 -6.08
C HIS A 16 4.06 4.57 -6.03
N HIS A 17 5.36 4.31 -5.84
CA HIS A 17 5.85 2.95 -5.76
C HIS A 17 5.30 2.23 -4.53
N VAL A 18 5.21 2.92 -3.42
CA VAL A 18 4.66 2.35 -2.20
C VAL A 18 3.20 1.96 -2.43
N ARG A 19 2.44 2.83 -3.07
CA ARG A 19 1.04 2.56 -3.34
C ARG A 19 0.88 1.31 -4.21
N LEU A 20 1.68 1.20 -5.27
CA LEU A 20 1.60 0.03 -6.15
C LEU A 20 1.91 -1.25 -5.40
N GLY A 21 2.91 -1.22 -4.52
CA GLY A 21 3.27 -2.38 -3.73
C GLY A 21 2.15 -2.78 -2.77
N LEU A 22 1.55 -1.80 -2.11
CA LEU A 22 0.47 -2.08 -1.19
C LEU A 22 -0.77 -2.60 -1.92
N GLU A 23 -1.04 -2.06 -3.09
CA GLU A 23 -2.18 -2.56 -3.88
C GLU A 23 -1.97 -4.00 -4.30
N ALA A 24 -0.75 -4.36 -4.67
CA ALA A 24 -0.44 -5.73 -5.01
C ALA A 24 -0.62 -6.66 -3.81
N GLN A 25 -0.14 -6.22 -2.66
CA GLN A 25 -0.32 -6.99 -1.44
C GLN A 25 -1.80 -7.15 -1.08
N LEU A 26 -2.57 -6.09 -1.28
CA LEU A 26 -3.99 -6.14 -0.98
C LEU A 26 -4.70 -7.17 -1.83
N ARG A 27 -4.35 -7.25 -3.11
CA ARG A 27 -4.93 -8.26 -3.99
C ARG A 27 -4.63 -9.66 -3.48
N GLN A 28 -3.39 -9.88 -3.04
CA GLN A 28 -3.02 -11.19 -2.49
C GLN A 28 -3.78 -11.50 -1.21
N CYS A 29 -3.93 -10.51 -0.35
CA CYS A 29 -4.66 -10.72 0.89
C CYS A 29 -6.13 -11.00 0.63
N TRP A 30 -6.74 -10.35 -0.36
CA TRP A 30 -8.10 -10.65 -0.75
C TRP A 30 -8.23 -12.08 -1.24
N ALA A 31 -7.27 -12.56 -2.02
CA ALA A 31 -7.30 -13.93 -2.51
C ALA A 31 -7.21 -14.92 -1.34
N MET A 32 -6.34 -14.62 -0.38
CA MET A 32 -6.20 -15.48 0.78
C MET A 32 -7.48 -15.48 1.63
N TYR A 33 -8.05 -14.31 1.81
CA TYR A 33 -9.28 -14.20 2.59
C TYR A 33 -10.42 -14.93 1.90
N SER A 34 -10.48 -14.86 0.58
CA SER A 34 -11.50 -15.58 -0.16
C SER A 34 -11.37 -17.10 0.00
N SER A 35 -10.13 -17.58 0.02
CA SER A 35 -9.88 -19.01 0.17
C SER A 35 -10.07 -19.47 1.60
N LEU A 36 -9.68 -18.65 2.57
CA LEU A 36 -9.74 -19.00 3.97
C LEU A 36 -10.20 -17.77 4.75
N PRO A 37 -11.49 -17.60 4.94
CA PRO A 37 -12.04 -16.38 5.54
C PRO A 37 -11.92 -16.38 7.07
N THR A 38 -10.69 -16.29 7.55
CA THR A 38 -10.42 -16.19 8.97
C THR A 38 -10.31 -14.73 9.39
N GLU A 39 -10.40 -14.48 10.69
CA GLU A 39 -10.20 -13.14 11.22
C GLU A 39 -8.80 -12.62 10.92
N ALA A 40 -7.80 -13.50 10.97
CA ALA A 40 -6.44 -13.10 10.67
C ALA A 40 -6.32 -12.61 9.24
N ASN A 41 -6.90 -13.34 8.29
CA ASN A 41 -6.84 -12.92 6.89
C ASN A 41 -7.67 -11.67 6.65
N ARG A 42 -8.80 -11.54 7.31
CA ARG A 42 -9.61 -10.34 7.22
C ARG A 42 -8.85 -9.12 7.74
N TYR A 43 -8.15 -9.29 8.84
CA TYR A 43 -7.37 -8.21 9.43
C TYR A 43 -6.31 -7.70 8.45
N GLN A 44 -5.66 -8.61 7.71
CA GLN A 44 -4.64 -8.20 6.76
C GLN A 44 -5.24 -7.32 5.65
N VAL A 45 -6.43 -7.67 5.18
CA VAL A 45 -7.10 -6.86 4.16
C VAL A 45 -7.43 -5.47 4.72
N VAL A 46 -8.02 -5.41 5.90
CA VAL A 46 -8.43 -4.14 6.49
C VAL A 46 -7.20 -3.26 6.75
N ARG A 47 -6.13 -3.84 7.25
CA ARG A 47 -4.91 -3.10 7.55
C ARG A 47 -4.34 -2.45 6.29
N LEU A 48 -4.30 -3.20 5.19
CA LEU A 48 -3.75 -2.67 3.94
C LEU A 48 -4.67 -1.62 3.34
N GLU A 49 -5.98 -1.81 3.44
CA GLU A 49 -6.90 -0.79 2.97
C GLU A 49 -6.72 0.53 3.71
N ARG A 50 -6.53 0.46 5.02
CA ARG A 50 -6.31 1.66 5.80
C ARG A 50 -4.99 2.34 5.46
N LEU A 51 -3.95 1.57 5.21
CA LEU A 51 -2.68 2.13 4.80
C LEU A 51 -2.83 2.86 3.46
N LEU A 52 -3.54 2.27 2.53
CA LEU A 52 -3.76 2.90 1.24
C LEU A 52 -4.55 4.19 1.37
N LEU A 53 -5.53 4.22 2.25
CA LEU A 53 -6.32 5.43 2.46
C LEU A 53 -5.49 6.55 3.07
N SER A 54 -4.44 6.23 3.80
CA SER A 54 -3.61 7.28 4.39
C SER A 54 -2.53 7.78 3.46
N LEU A 55 -2.35 7.20 2.32
CA LEU A 55 -1.43 7.74 1.34
C LEU A 55 -2.11 8.84 0.53
#